data_9ff4899be37084cfce56b324526038c8
#
_entry.id   9ff4899be37084cfce56b324526038c8
#
_cell.length_a   1.000
_cell.length_b   1.000
_cell.length_c   1.000
_cell.angle_alpha   90.00
_cell.angle_beta   90.00
_cell.angle_gamma   90.00
#
_symmetry.space_group_name_H-M   'P 1'
#
loop_
_entity.id
_entity.type
_entity.pdbx_description
1 polymer ?
#
loop_
_entity_poly.entity_id
_entity_poly.type
_entity_poly.pdbx_seq_one_letter_code
_entity_poly.pdbx_strand_id
1 'polypeptide(L)' 'MATVKKLREKLLRGSRLSSQEVRKILQDLGYVLARQKGSHEQWIAGGRTFTLACHGKEVPHYILDALKKLVEEKIDG' A
#
# COMPACT_ATOMS: atom_id res chain seq x y z
N MET A 1 -4.20 -4.79 -17.98
CA MET A 1 -4.27 -4.52 -16.54
C MET A 1 -2.96 -4.87 -15.86
N ALA A 2 -2.48 -4.00 -15.00
CA ALA A 2 -1.28 -4.30 -14.24
C ALA A 2 -1.59 -5.35 -13.17
N THR A 3 -0.79 -6.41 -13.11
CA THR A 3 -0.92 -7.41 -12.05
C THR A 3 -0.32 -6.85 -10.76
N VAL A 4 -0.69 -7.45 -9.62
CA VAL A 4 -0.12 -7.04 -8.33
C VAL A 4 1.40 -7.20 -8.34
N LYS A 5 1.90 -8.23 -9.00
CA LYS A 5 3.35 -8.43 -9.14
C LYS A 5 4.02 -7.22 -9.79
N LYS A 6 3.44 -6.71 -10.88
CA LYS A 6 3.98 -5.53 -11.56
C LYS A 6 3.89 -4.27 -10.68
N LEU A 7 2.82 -4.14 -9.91
CA LEU A 7 2.67 -3.02 -8.99
C LEU A 7 3.75 -3.05 -7.92
N ARG A 8 4.05 -4.22 -7.37
CA ARG A 8 5.14 -4.36 -6.39
C ARG A 8 6.49 -4.03 -7.01
N GLU A 9 6.73 -4.44 -8.24
CA GLU A 9 7.97 -4.11 -8.94
C GLU A 9 8.10 -2.61 -9.14
N LYS A 10 7.02 -1.93 -9.52
CA LYS A 10 7.03 -0.48 -9.66
C LYS A 10 7.36 0.20 -8.32
N LEU A 11 6.76 -0.29 -7.25
CA LEU A 11 6.99 0.25 -5.91
C LEU A 11 8.47 0.10 -5.52
N LEU A 12 9.05 -1.07 -5.74
CA LEU A 12 10.43 -1.35 -5.37
C LEU A 12 11.43 -0.53 -6.19
N ARG A 13 11.04 -0.15 -7.41
CA ARG A 13 11.88 0.71 -8.24
C ARG A 13 11.76 2.19 -7.90
N GLY A 14 10.89 2.53 -6.95
CA GLY A 14 10.68 3.91 -6.56
C GLY A 14 9.71 4.67 -7.43
N SER A 15 8.93 3.99 -8.27
CA SER A 15 7.91 4.63 -9.09
C SER A 15 6.74 5.07 -8.23
N ARG A 16 6.07 6.14 -8.65
CA ARG A 16 4.86 6.59 -7.97
C ARG A 16 3.70 5.64 -8.26
N LEU A 17 2.89 5.41 -7.24
CA LEU A 17 1.69 4.62 -7.36
C LEU A 17 0.47 5.46 -7.02
N SER A 18 -0.66 5.15 -7.66
CA SER A 18 -1.93 5.76 -7.31
C SER A 18 -2.48 5.10 -6.05
N SER A 19 -3.48 5.75 -5.42
CA SER A 19 -4.12 5.20 -4.24
C SER A 19 -4.74 3.83 -4.52
N GLN A 20 -5.34 3.65 -5.69
CA GLN A 20 -5.94 2.37 -6.07
C GLN A 20 -4.89 1.27 -6.19
N GLU A 21 -3.73 1.61 -6.74
CA GLU A 21 -2.63 0.65 -6.86
C GLU A 21 -2.11 0.24 -5.48
N VAL A 22 -1.98 1.19 -4.57
CA VAL A 22 -1.56 0.89 -3.20
C VAL A 22 -2.57 -0.02 -2.51
N ARG A 23 -3.87 0.24 -2.68
CA ARG A 23 -4.91 -0.62 -2.11
C ARG A 23 -4.81 -2.05 -2.60
N LYS A 24 -4.53 -2.24 -3.89
CA LYS A 24 -4.38 -3.59 -4.45
C LYS A 24 -3.20 -4.33 -3.81
N ILE A 25 -2.09 -3.63 -3.61
CA ILE A 25 -0.93 -4.22 -2.95
C ILE A 25 -1.27 -4.60 -1.51
N LEU A 26 -1.95 -3.72 -0.77
CA LEU A 26 -2.36 -4.01 0.61
C LEU A 26 -3.26 -5.23 0.67
N GLN A 27 -4.23 -5.35 -0.24
CA GLN A 27 -5.11 -6.50 -0.29
C GLN A 27 -4.34 -7.79 -0.57
N ASP A 28 -3.36 -7.73 -1.46
CA ASP A 28 -2.53 -8.89 -1.77
C ASP A 28 -1.68 -9.32 -0.57
N LEU A 29 -1.27 -8.36 0.26
CA LEU A 29 -0.52 -8.63 1.47
C LEU A 29 -1.39 -9.15 2.62
N GLY A 30 -2.70 -9.24 2.41
CA GLY A 30 -3.63 -9.74 3.41
C GLY A 30 -4.25 -8.66 4.29
N TYR A 31 -4.05 -7.40 3.95
CA TYR A 31 -4.65 -6.31 4.68
C TYR A 31 -6.10 -6.09 4.26
N VAL A 32 -6.94 -5.70 5.22
CA VAL A 32 -8.33 -5.35 4.95
C VAL A 32 -8.60 -3.94 5.46
N LEU A 33 -9.49 -3.23 4.77
CA LEU A 33 -9.88 -1.89 5.18
C LEU A 33 -10.76 -2.00 6.42
N ALA A 34 -10.24 -1.51 7.55
CA ALA A 34 -10.94 -1.57 8.82
C ALA A 34 -11.76 -0.30 9.09
N ARG A 35 -11.24 0.84 8.65
CA ARG A 35 -11.89 2.12 8.93
C ARG A 35 -11.46 3.15 7.90
N GLN A 36 -12.38 4.04 7.56
CA GLN A 36 -12.07 5.17 6.69
C GLN A 36 -12.68 6.43 7.27
N LYS A 37 -11.86 7.48 7.35
CA LYS A 37 -12.31 8.79 7.80
C LYS A 37 -11.74 9.83 6.86
N GLY A 38 -12.59 10.40 6.01
CA GLY A 38 -12.14 11.35 4.99
C GLY A 38 -11.16 10.70 4.04
N SER A 39 -10.00 11.30 3.90
CA SER A 39 -8.93 10.79 3.02
C SER A 39 -8.00 9.79 3.74
N HIS A 40 -8.28 9.47 5.00
CA HIS A 40 -7.46 8.53 5.77
C HIS A 40 -8.15 7.18 5.85
N GLU A 41 -7.45 6.14 5.42
CA GLU A 41 -7.93 4.76 5.49
C GLU A 41 -7.02 3.97 6.39
N GLN A 42 -7.62 3.19 7.30
CA GLN A 42 -6.85 2.29 8.16
C GLN A 42 -7.02 0.87 7.68
N TRP A 43 -5.91 0.27 7.31
CA TRP A 43 -5.85 -1.11 6.83
C TRP A 43 -5.16 -1.96 7.90
N ILE A 44 -5.73 -3.13 8.19
CA ILE A 44 -5.17 -4.01 9.21
C ILE A 44 -4.95 -5.43 8.69
N ALA A 45 -3.92 -6.06 9.24
CA ALA A 45 -3.60 -7.45 8.98
C ALA A 45 -2.84 -8.03 10.17
N GLY A 46 -3.44 -9.02 10.82
CA GLY A 46 -2.76 -9.75 11.88
C GLY A 46 -2.15 -8.89 12.99
N GLY A 47 -2.87 -7.90 13.47
CA GLY A 47 -2.40 -7.03 14.53
C GLY A 47 -1.57 -5.84 14.06
N ARG A 48 -1.29 -5.75 12.77
CA ARG A 48 -0.58 -4.61 12.18
C ARG A 48 -1.58 -3.65 11.56
N THR A 49 -1.28 -2.36 11.65
CA THR A 49 -2.10 -1.32 11.04
C THR A 49 -1.28 -0.53 10.03
N PHE A 50 -1.87 -0.29 8.87
CA PHE A 50 -1.28 0.57 7.86
C PHE A 50 -2.25 1.70 7.56
N THR A 51 -1.81 2.94 7.74
CA THR A 51 -2.63 4.11 7.44
C THR A 51 -2.31 4.61 6.05
N LEU A 52 -3.32 4.64 5.19
CA LEU A 52 -3.21 5.16 3.83
C LEU A 52 -3.87 6.53 3.80
N ALA A 53 -3.06 7.58 3.68
CA ALA A 53 -3.55 8.94 3.51
C ALA A 53 -3.36 9.34 2.06
N CYS A 54 -4.44 9.78 1.42
CA CYS A 54 -4.41 10.16 0.02
C CYS A 54 -4.80 11.62 -0.15
N HIS A 55 -4.09 12.33 -1.02
CA HIS A 55 -4.45 13.67 -1.44
C HIS A 55 -4.87 13.60 -2.90
N GLY A 56 -6.18 13.40 -3.12
CA GLY A 56 -6.68 13.13 -4.46
C GLY A 56 -6.24 11.75 -4.93
N LYS A 57 -5.61 11.69 -6.10
CA LYS A 57 -5.12 10.43 -6.66
C LYS A 57 -3.68 10.13 -6.26
N GLU A 58 -3.00 11.09 -5.66
CA GLU A 58 -1.59 10.93 -5.32
C GLU A 58 -1.41 10.40 -3.90
N VAL A 59 -0.41 9.55 -3.75
CA VAL A 59 -0.02 8.99 -2.46
C VAL A 59 1.29 9.65 -2.04
N PRO A 60 1.37 10.21 -0.82
CA PRO A 60 2.61 10.81 -0.34
C PRO A 60 3.77 9.82 -0.32
N HIS A 61 4.97 10.33 -0.53
CA HIS A 61 6.18 9.52 -0.58
C HIS A 61 6.40 8.66 0.67
N TYR A 62 6.13 9.23 1.85
CA TYR A 62 6.37 8.49 3.09
C TYR A 62 5.48 7.23 3.19
N ILE A 63 4.30 7.28 2.58
CA ILE A 63 3.41 6.13 2.56
C ILE A 63 3.95 5.05 1.62
N LEU A 64 4.48 5.46 0.47
CA LEU A 64 5.11 4.53 -0.46
C LEU A 64 6.33 3.87 0.16
N ASP A 65 7.11 4.63 0.92
CA ASP A 65 8.28 4.08 1.63
C ASP A 65 7.86 3.05 2.68
N ALA A 66 6.80 3.34 3.43
CA ALA A 66 6.27 2.41 4.42
C ALA A 66 5.76 1.14 3.76
N LEU A 67 5.05 1.28 2.64
CA LEU A 67 4.53 0.14 1.90
C LEU A 67 5.67 -0.71 1.32
N LYS A 68 6.71 -0.05 0.84
CA LYS A 68 7.89 -0.73 0.32
C LYS A 68 8.53 -1.62 1.38
N LYS A 69 8.63 -1.14 2.62
CA LYS A 69 9.15 -1.95 3.71
C LYS A 69 8.30 -3.17 3.98
N LEU A 70 6.98 -3.03 3.92
CA LEU A 70 6.08 -4.17 4.11
C LEU A 70 6.28 -5.22 3.02
N VAL A 71 6.41 -4.79 1.77
CA VAL A 71 6.63 -5.70 0.65
C VAL A 71 7.97 -6.42 0.79
N GLU A 72 9.02 -5.71 1.17
CA GLU A 72 10.34 -6.29 1.37
C GLU A 72 10.35 -7.32 2.50
N GLU A 73 9.66 -7.02 3.61
CA GLU A 73 9.56 -7.96 4.73
C GLU A 73 8.88 -9.26 4.31
N LYS A 74 7.83 -9.16 3.51
CA LYS A 74 7.10 -10.34 3.07
C LYS A 74 7.91 -11.19 2.11
N ILE A 75 8.75 -10.57 1.29
CA ILE A 75 9.61 -11.29 0.36
C ILE A 75 10.70 -12.04 1.12
N ASP A 76 11.25 -11.41 2.15
CA ASP A 76 12.32 -11.99 2.95
C ASP A 76 11.83 -13.05 3.96
N GLY A 77 10.55 -13.02 4.24
CA GLY A 77 9.93 -14.00 5.14
C GLY A 77 9.46 -15.24 4.40
#